data_f453d77a5dd04ef3ebb4030675ccc0f1
#
_entry.id   f453d77a5dd04ef3ebb4030675ccc0f1
#
_cell.length_a   1.000
_cell.length_b   1.000
_cell.length_c   1.000
_cell.angle_alpha   90.00
_cell.angle_beta   90.00
_cell.angle_gamma   90.00
#
_symmetry.space_group_name_H-M   'P 1'
#
loop_
_entity.id
_entity.type
_entity.pdbx_description
1 polymer ?
#
loop_
_entity_poly.entity_id
_entity_poly.type
_entity_poly.pdbx_seq_one_letter_code
_entity_poly.pdbx_strand_id
1 'polypeptide(L)'
;MASSASYTGCGTTVAPVTRQARRLVEAERITVFPGAPTIYQTILDHPGRASRDLSSLRLAVTGAATVPVALVERMRRELSFDTVLTAYGLTEAVVATMCRPGDDPDTVAHTCGRAAAGFEIRVAGPDGSALGPGEPGEILLRGPNVMLGYLDDPAATRAAVDAEGWLHTGDVGRLDARGYLTITDRLKDMYICGGFNVYPAEVEQVLARLDGVAESAVIGVPDARLGEVGKAFVVLRSGHALAEPDVLAWCRERLANYKVPRTVEFRAGLPRNPAGKPLKRVLREESR
;
A
#
# COMPACT_ATOMS: atom_id res chain seq x y z
N MET A 1 8.33 -4.99 -40.62
CA MET A 1 8.71 -3.65 -40.18
C MET A 1 7.79 -3.27 -39.04
N ALA A 2 8.26 -3.44 -37.81
CA ALA A 2 7.49 -3.12 -36.61
C ALA A 2 7.82 -1.69 -36.18
N SER A 3 6.81 -0.81 -36.16
CA SER A 3 6.91 0.57 -35.72
C SER A 3 7.05 0.63 -34.22
N SER A 4 8.19 1.07 -33.72
CA SER A 4 8.42 1.40 -32.31
C SER A 4 7.79 2.76 -32.02
N ALA A 5 6.65 2.77 -31.32
CA ALA A 5 6.10 3.99 -30.75
C ALA A 5 6.84 4.31 -29.44
N SER A 6 7.63 5.38 -29.44
CA SER A 6 8.28 5.95 -28.27
C SER A 6 7.23 6.61 -27.38
N TYR A 7 7.05 6.10 -26.16
CA TYR A 7 6.22 6.72 -25.11
C TYR A 7 7.06 7.78 -24.36
N THR A 8 6.86 9.04 -24.72
CA THR A 8 7.28 10.20 -23.90
C THR A 8 6.03 10.89 -23.37
N GLY A 9 5.81 10.84 -22.03
CA GLY A 9 4.68 11.56 -21.42
C GLY A 9 4.33 11.04 -20.03
N CYS A 10 5.05 11.47 -19.03
CA CYS A 10 4.66 11.31 -17.61
C CYS A 10 3.47 12.24 -17.35
N GLY A 11 2.25 11.68 -17.17
CA GLY A 11 1.07 12.45 -16.74
C GLY A 11 -0.29 12.01 -17.27
N THR A 12 -0.37 11.08 -18.25
CA THR A 12 -1.64 10.77 -18.94
C THR A 12 -2.00 9.28 -19.05
N THR A 13 -1.29 8.40 -18.40
CA THR A 13 -1.42 6.95 -18.64
C THR A 13 -2.67 6.31 -17.97
N VAL A 14 -3.20 6.90 -16.91
CA VAL A 14 -4.36 6.33 -16.19
C VAL A 14 -5.70 6.62 -16.90
N ALA A 15 -5.84 7.78 -17.51
CA ALA A 15 -7.09 8.18 -18.17
C ALA A 15 -7.50 7.31 -19.39
N PRO A 16 -6.58 6.91 -20.30
CA PRO A 16 -6.89 5.98 -21.38
C PRO A 16 -7.30 4.60 -20.88
N VAL A 17 -6.57 4.04 -19.90
CA VAL A 17 -6.85 2.73 -19.30
C VAL A 17 -8.24 2.74 -18.64
N THR A 18 -8.57 3.78 -17.90
CA THR A 18 -9.86 3.92 -17.22
C THR A 18 -11.04 4.03 -18.21
N ARG A 19 -10.85 4.75 -19.31
CA ARG A 19 -11.86 4.85 -20.39
C ARG A 19 -12.10 3.48 -21.03
N GLN A 20 -11.05 2.74 -21.32
CA GLN A 20 -11.13 1.40 -21.89
C GLN A 20 -11.76 0.43 -20.91
N ALA A 21 -11.39 0.44 -19.64
CA ALA A 21 -11.96 -0.42 -18.61
C ALA A 21 -13.49 -0.25 -18.50
N ARG A 22 -14.00 0.98 -18.42
CA ARG A 22 -15.44 1.25 -18.37
C ARG A 22 -16.18 0.75 -19.61
N ARG A 23 -15.58 0.91 -20.79
CA ARG A 23 -16.15 0.39 -22.04
C ARG A 23 -16.24 -1.14 -22.03
N LEU A 24 -15.20 -1.81 -21.54
CA LEU A 24 -15.16 -3.27 -21.43
C LEU A 24 -16.16 -3.77 -20.39
N VAL A 25 -16.28 -3.10 -19.23
CA VAL A 25 -17.27 -3.47 -18.21
C VAL A 25 -18.68 -3.48 -18.80
N GLU A 26 -19.05 -2.44 -19.54
CA GLU A 26 -20.35 -2.34 -20.20
C GLU A 26 -20.51 -3.38 -21.29
N ALA A 27 -19.55 -3.48 -22.23
CA ALA A 27 -19.65 -4.33 -23.40
C ALA A 27 -19.66 -5.83 -23.06
N GLU A 28 -18.79 -6.24 -22.12
CA GLU A 28 -18.61 -7.64 -21.74
C GLU A 28 -19.40 -8.02 -20.47
N ARG A 29 -20.19 -7.10 -19.93
CA ARG A 29 -20.97 -7.32 -18.70
C ARG A 29 -20.11 -7.88 -17.56
N ILE A 30 -18.95 -7.28 -17.34
CA ILE A 30 -17.98 -7.74 -16.32
C ILE A 30 -18.61 -7.63 -14.92
N THR A 31 -18.55 -8.72 -14.17
CA THR A 31 -19.12 -8.82 -12.82
C THR A 31 -18.09 -8.76 -11.71
N VAL A 32 -16.85 -9.18 -12.00
CA VAL A 32 -15.72 -9.16 -11.04
C VAL A 32 -14.63 -8.26 -11.59
N PHE A 33 -14.25 -7.27 -10.83
CA PHE A 33 -13.27 -6.27 -11.27
C PHE A 33 -12.19 -6.09 -10.20
N PRO A 34 -11.04 -6.81 -10.30
CA PRO A 34 -9.90 -6.58 -9.42
C PRO A 34 -9.11 -5.37 -9.89
N GLY A 35 -8.59 -4.58 -8.95
CA GLY A 35 -7.77 -3.42 -9.28
C GLY A 35 -7.21 -2.67 -8.08
N ALA A 36 -6.19 -1.83 -8.34
CA ALA A 36 -5.65 -0.96 -7.32
C ALA A 36 -6.68 0.14 -6.93
N PRO A 37 -6.62 0.69 -5.70
CA PRO A 37 -7.53 1.75 -5.24
C PRO A 37 -7.60 2.95 -6.20
N THR A 38 -6.47 3.33 -6.80
CA THR A 38 -6.38 4.43 -7.75
C THR A 38 -7.22 4.23 -9.02
N ILE A 39 -7.41 2.99 -9.46
CA ILE A 39 -8.25 2.68 -10.63
C ILE A 39 -9.71 3.00 -10.32
N TYR A 40 -10.20 2.54 -9.16
CA TYR A 40 -11.58 2.82 -8.72
C TYR A 40 -11.80 4.32 -8.50
N GLN A 41 -10.84 5.00 -7.85
CA GLN A 41 -10.90 6.45 -7.68
C GLN A 41 -11.02 7.18 -9.02
N THR A 42 -10.20 6.80 -10.01
CA THR A 42 -10.23 7.40 -11.34
C THR A 42 -11.54 7.12 -12.08
N ILE A 43 -12.14 5.93 -11.91
CA ILE A 43 -13.47 5.62 -12.46
C ILE A 43 -14.54 6.47 -11.80
N LEU A 44 -14.51 6.58 -10.47
CA LEU A 44 -15.47 7.37 -9.68
C LEU A 44 -15.43 8.85 -10.01
N ASP A 45 -14.25 9.41 -10.23
CA ASP A 45 -14.04 10.84 -10.50
C ASP A 45 -14.16 11.18 -12.00
N HIS A 46 -14.36 10.19 -12.86
CA HIS A 46 -14.45 10.45 -14.31
C HIS A 46 -15.76 11.14 -14.68
N PRO A 47 -15.73 12.31 -15.36
CA PRO A 47 -16.94 13.07 -15.72
C PRO A 47 -17.96 12.27 -16.53
N GLY A 48 -17.49 11.37 -17.39
CA GLY A 48 -18.36 10.50 -18.21
C GLY A 48 -18.72 9.17 -17.54
N ARG A 49 -18.65 9.05 -16.20
CA ARG A 49 -19.01 7.81 -15.51
C ARG A 49 -20.47 7.42 -15.78
N ALA A 50 -21.39 8.36 -15.64
CA ALA A 50 -22.83 8.15 -15.83
C ALA A 50 -23.23 7.84 -17.28
N SER A 51 -22.32 8.03 -18.25
CA SER A 51 -22.58 7.69 -19.66
C SER A 51 -22.34 6.22 -20.01
N ARG A 52 -22.01 5.38 -19.02
CA ARG A 52 -21.76 3.96 -19.21
C ARG A 52 -22.55 3.12 -18.20
N ASP A 53 -23.08 2.01 -18.67
CA ASP A 53 -23.74 1.02 -17.80
C ASP A 53 -22.70 0.16 -17.09
N LEU A 54 -22.49 0.42 -15.80
CA LEU A 54 -21.60 -0.35 -14.92
C LEU A 54 -22.39 -1.26 -13.95
N SER A 55 -23.69 -1.43 -14.16
CA SER A 55 -24.58 -2.17 -13.26
C SER A 55 -24.28 -3.67 -13.15
N SER A 56 -23.45 -4.20 -14.05
CA SER A 56 -23.02 -5.59 -13.99
C SER A 56 -21.95 -5.84 -12.91
N LEU A 57 -21.29 -4.80 -12.40
CA LEU A 57 -20.25 -4.93 -11.36
C LEU A 57 -20.87 -5.44 -10.07
N ARG A 58 -20.33 -6.54 -9.54
CA ARG A 58 -20.81 -7.20 -8.32
C ARG A 58 -19.72 -7.31 -7.26
N LEU A 59 -18.50 -7.69 -7.65
CA LEU A 59 -17.38 -7.93 -6.74
C LEU A 59 -16.15 -7.13 -7.16
N ALA A 60 -15.64 -6.35 -6.23
CA ALA A 60 -14.32 -5.72 -6.33
C ALA A 60 -13.34 -6.40 -5.37
N VAL A 61 -12.12 -6.65 -5.84
CA VAL A 61 -10.98 -7.01 -5.00
C VAL A 61 -9.92 -5.94 -5.17
N THR A 62 -9.55 -5.29 -4.09
CA THR A 62 -8.54 -4.23 -4.09
C THR A 62 -7.42 -4.54 -3.10
N GLY A 63 -6.28 -3.89 -3.25
CA GLY A 63 -5.11 -4.13 -2.41
C GLY A 63 -3.89 -3.42 -2.96
N ALA A 64 -2.72 -3.84 -2.53
CA ALA A 64 -1.41 -3.26 -2.87
C ALA A 64 -1.17 -1.82 -2.38
N ALA A 65 -2.16 -1.18 -1.75
CA ALA A 65 -2.08 0.15 -1.13
C ALA A 65 -3.18 0.30 -0.07
N THR A 66 -3.05 1.30 0.79
CA THR A 66 -4.09 1.68 1.76
C THR A 66 -5.39 2.04 1.02
N VAL A 67 -6.50 1.47 1.47
CA VAL A 67 -7.84 1.70 0.89
C VAL A 67 -8.65 2.56 1.87
N PRO A 68 -8.94 3.83 1.55
CA PRO A 68 -9.75 4.67 2.43
C PRO A 68 -11.18 4.12 2.60
N VAL A 69 -11.74 4.21 3.81
CA VAL A 69 -13.16 3.82 4.08
C VAL A 69 -14.11 4.51 3.10
N ALA A 70 -13.93 5.81 2.91
CA ALA A 70 -14.75 6.60 1.98
C ALA A 70 -14.70 6.06 0.53
N LEU A 71 -13.57 5.48 0.11
CA LEU A 71 -13.47 4.86 -1.22
C LEU A 71 -14.30 3.57 -1.27
N VAL A 72 -14.23 2.72 -0.25
CA VAL A 72 -15.03 1.48 -0.18
C VAL A 72 -16.52 1.80 -0.22
N GLU A 73 -16.96 2.80 0.54
CA GLU A 73 -18.36 3.26 0.55
C GLU A 73 -18.79 3.82 -0.80
N ARG A 74 -17.94 4.65 -1.44
CA ARG A 74 -18.22 5.18 -2.78
C ARG A 74 -18.29 4.07 -3.82
N MET A 75 -17.42 3.08 -3.78
CA MET A 75 -17.45 1.94 -4.69
C MET A 75 -18.77 1.18 -4.59
N ARG A 76 -19.27 0.92 -3.39
CA ARG A 76 -20.56 0.27 -3.16
C ARG A 76 -21.73 1.13 -3.67
N ARG A 77 -21.75 2.41 -3.31
CA ARG A 77 -22.87 3.32 -3.63
C ARG A 77 -22.91 3.73 -5.09
N GLU A 78 -21.73 3.99 -5.70
CA GLU A 78 -21.63 4.68 -6.98
C GLU A 78 -21.18 3.78 -8.15
N LEU A 79 -20.63 2.58 -7.88
CA LEU A 79 -20.21 1.61 -8.90
C LEU A 79 -20.96 0.27 -8.81
N SER A 80 -22.06 0.21 -8.05
CA SER A 80 -22.94 -0.98 -7.92
C SER A 80 -22.24 -2.24 -7.36
N PHE A 81 -21.10 -2.13 -6.71
CA PHE A 81 -20.48 -3.29 -6.09
C PHE A 81 -21.26 -3.75 -4.85
N ASP A 82 -21.81 -4.94 -4.90
CA ASP A 82 -22.40 -5.61 -3.72
C ASP A 82 -21.31 -5.90 -2.67
N THR A 83 -20.15 -6.29 -3.15
CA THR A 83 -19.03 -6.71 -2.30
C THR A 83 -17.74 -6.03 -2.73
N VAL A 84 -17.06 -5.40 -1.76
CA VAL A 84 -15.71 -4.87 -1.92
C VAL A 84 -14.84 -5.56 -0.89
N LEU A 85 -13.76 -6.19 -1.34
CA LEU A 85 -12.78 -6.91 -0.51
C LEU A 85 -11.40 -6.32 -0.66
N THR A 86 -10.65 -6.30 0.43
CA THR A 86 -9.20 -6.07 0.40
C THR A 86 -8.47 -7.39 0.52
N ALA A 87 -7.29 -7.46 -0.09
CA ALA A 87 -6.44 -8.62 -0.08
C ALA A 87 -4.97 -8.20 0.07
N TYR A 88 -4.16 -9.09 0.65
CA TYR A 88 -2.72 -8.98 0.66
C TYR A 88 -2.09 -10.19 0.00
N GLY A 89 -1.07 -9.90 -0.76
CA GLY A 89 -0.23 -10.90 -1.41
C GLY A 89 0.98 -10.26 -2.06
N LEU A 90 1.87 -11.10 -2.50
CA LEU A 90 3.13 -10.74 -3.15
C LEU A 90 3.40 -11.77 -4.25
N THR A 91 4.32 -11.48 -5.14
CA THR A 91 4.65 -12.37 -6.26
C THR A 91 5.04 -13.77 -5.77
N GLU A 92 5.70 -13.83 -4.63
CA GLU A 92 6.21 -15.05 -4.00
C GLU A 92 5.13 -15.94 -3.35
N ALA A 93 3.89 -15.42 -3.15
CA ALA A 93 2.80 -16.16 -2.49
C ALA A 93 1.41 -15.86 -3.08
N VAL A 94 1.32 -15.09 -4.18
CA VAL A 94 0.09 -14.66 -4.84
C VAL A 94 -0.84 -13.93 -3.86
N VAL A 95 -1.93 -14.53 -3.38
CA VAL A 95 -2.86 -13.98 -2.39
C VAL A 95 -2.80 -14.83 -1.13
N ALA A 96 -2.30 -14.25 -0.04
CA ALA A 96 -2.15 -14.92 1.25
C ALA A 96 -3.27 -14.59 2.23
N THR A 97 -3.83 -13.36 2.17
CA THR A 97 -5.00 -12.97 2.95
C THR A 97 -6.05 -12.28 2.11
N MET A 98 -7.29 -12.34 2.56
CA MET A 98 -8.41 -11.61 1.94
C MET A 98 -9.53 -11.39 2.96
N CYS A 99 -10.18 -10.22 2.91
CA CYS A 99 -11.44 -9.98 3.59
C CYS A 99 -12.52 -10.95 3.09
N ARG A 100 -13.59 -11.12 3.86
CA ARG A 100 -14.68 -12.03 3.54
C ARG A 100 -15.92 -11.25 3.09
N PRO A 101 -16.75 -11.82 2.23
CA PRO A 101 -18.10 -11.29 2.01
C PRO A 101 -18.82 -11.19 3.35
N GLY A 102 -19.40 -10.00 3.62
CA GLY A 102 -20.06 -9.71 4.90
C GLY A 102 -19.19 -8.98 5.91
N ASP A 103 -17.88 -8.84 5.69
CA ASP A 103 -17.06 -7.93 6.49
C ASP A 103 -17.57 -6.49 6.33
N ASP A 104 -17.61 -5.76 7.45
CA ASP A 104 -18.03 -4.37 7.45
C ASP A 104 -17.02 -3.46 6.74
N PRO A 105 -17.43 -2.27 6.23
CA PRO A 105 -16.56 -1.38 5.47
C PRO A 105 -15.32 -0.94 6.23
N ASP A 106 -15.40 -0.81 7.54
CA ASP A 106 -14.26 -0.41 8.39
C ASP A 106 -13.22 -1.52 8.47
N THR A 107 -13.63 -2.77 8.69
CA THR A 107 -12.76 -3.95 8.62
C THR A 107 -12.09 -4.08 7.25
N VAL A 108 -12.84 -3.91 6.16
CA VAL A 108 -12.31 -3.97 4.78
C VAL A 108 -11.29 -2.87 4.51
N ALA A 109 -11.50 -1.67 5.03
CA ALA A 109 -10.60 -0.53 4.79
C ALA A 109 -9.31 -0.58 5.64
N HIS A 110 -9.40 -1.12 6.87
CA HIS A 110 -8.28 -1.08 7.81
C HIS A 110 -7.51 -2.39 7.92
N THR A 111 -7.97 -3.46 7.28
CA THR A 111 -7.28 -4.76 7.28
C THR A 111 -7.09 -5.31 5.88
N CYS A 112 -6.23 -6.29 5.76
CA CYS A 112 -6.04 -7.08 4.54
C CYS A 112 -6.76 -8.43 4.62
N GLY A 113 -7.70 -8.57 5.54
CA GLY A 113 -8.46 -9.80 5.76
C GLY A 113 -7.70 -10.87 6.54
N ARG A 114 -8.24 -12.09 6.51
CA ARG A 114 -7.71 -13.27 7.18
C ARG A 114 -7.02 -14.21 6.20
N ALA A 115 -6.24 -15.15 6.73
CA ALA A 115 -5.57 -16.17 5.93
C ALA A 115 -6.49 -16.78 4.87
N ALA A 116 -5.99 -16.87 3.64
CA ALA A 116 -6.64 -17.60 2.57
C ALA A 116 -6.61 -19.11 2.86
N ALA A 117 -7.46 -19.90 2.18
CA ALA A 117 -7.53 -21.34 2.40
C ALA A 117 -6.16 -21.99 2.21
N GLY A 118 -5.74 -22.78 3.20
CA GLY A 118 -4.45 -23.49 3.20
C GLY A 118 -3.25 -22.62 3.58
N PHE A 119 -3.42 -21.32 3.85
CA PHE A 119 -2.36 -20.47 4.37
C PHE A 119 -2.34 -20.43 5.89
N GLU A 120 -1.13 -20.45 6.43
CA GLU A 120 -0.81 -20.08 7.79
C GLU A 120 -0.09 -18.72 7.78
N ILE A 121 -0.40 -17.87 8.75
CA ILE A 121 0.21 -16.56 8.91
C ILE A 121 0.73 -16.47 10.34
N ARG A 122 1.97 -16.03 10.46
CA ARG A 122 2.60 -15.74 11.74
C ARG A 122 3.18 -14.32 11.67
N VAL A 123 3.09 -13.61 12.78
CA VAL A 123 3.84 -12.37 12.99
C VAL A 123 4.99 -12.70 13.92
N ALA A 124 6.21 -12.39 13.50
CA ALA A 124 7.43 -12.76 14.22
C ALA A 124 8.20 -11.54 14.72
N GLY A 125 8.73 -11.65 15.93
CA GLY A 125 9.67 -10.70 16.51
C GLY A 125 11.06 -10.78 15.87
N PRO A 126 11.97 -9.86 16.24
CA PRO A 126 13.34 -9.85 15.71
C PRO A 126 14.16 -11.12 16.03
N ASP A 127 13.76 -11.84 17.07
CA ASP A 127 14.34 -13.12 17.50
C ASP A 127 13.70 -14.34 16.83
N GLY A 128 12.75 -14.13 15.93
CA GLY A 128 11.98 -15.17 15.25
C GLY A 128 10.82 -15.74 16.07
N SER A 129 10.63 -15.31 17.32
CA SER A 129 9.51 -15.76 18.16
C SER A 129 8.17 -15.31 17.61
N ALA A 130 7.13 -16.14 17.74
CA ALA A 130 5.78 -15.76 17.36
C ALA A 130 5.24 -14.70 18.34
N LEU A 131 4.68 -13.62 17.80
CA LEU A 131 4.08 -12.52 18.55
C LEU A 131 2.59 -12.73 18.77
N GLY A 132 2.07 -12.15 19.85
CA GLY A 132 0.66 -12.17 20.20
C GLY A 132 -0.20 -11.22 19.35
N PRO A 133 -1.54 -11.30 19.47
CA PRO A 133 -2.44 -10.40 18.77
C PRO A 133 -2.17 -8.93 19.12
N GLY A 134 -2.12 -8.09 18.07
CA GLY A 134 -1.87 -6.65 18.17
C GLY A 134 -0.39 -6.25 18.15
N GLU A 135 0.53 -7.17 18.41
CA GLU A 135 1.96 -6.89 18.39
C GLU A 135 2.49 -6.82 16.95
N PRO A 136 3.25 -5.77 16.59
CA PRO A 136 3.81 -5.63 15.26
C PRO A 136 5.10 -6.43 15.11
N GLY A 137 5.26 -7.11 13.98
CA GLY A 137 6.47 -7.86 13.63
C GLY A 137 6.49 -8.24 12.16
N GLU A 138 7.50 -9.00 11.75
CA GLU A 138 7.58 -9.51 10.38
C GLU A 138 6.44 -10.48 10.09
N ILE A 139 5.78 -10.30 8.95
CA ILE A 139 4.76 -11.21 8.45
C ILE A 139 5.44 -12.42 7.80
N LEU A 140 5.19 -13.60 8.33
CA LEU A 140 5.63 -14.87 7.78
C LEU A 140 4.44 -15.62 7.20
N LEU A 141 4.62 -16.22 6.03
CA LEU A 141 3.58 -16.95 5.31
C LEU A 141 4.01 -18.38 5.05
N ARG A 142 3.10 -19.34 5.24
CA ARG A 142 3.29 -20.73 4.83
C ARG A 142 2.00 -21.21 4.16
N GLY A 143 2.11 -21.84 3.01
CA GLY A 143 0.95 -22.32 2.27
C GLY A 143 1.25 -22.81 0.85
N PRO A 144 0.23 -23.34 0.16
CA PRO A 144 0.42 -24.02 -1.11
C PRO A 144 0.87 -23.12 -2.27
N ASN A 145 0.66 -21.81 -2.15
CA ASN A 145 1.03 -20.83 -3.18
C ASN A 145 2.37 -20.14 -2.91
N VAL A 146 3.09 -20.52 -1.85
CA VAL A 146 4.46 -20.05 -1.66
C VAL A 146 5.32 -20.55 -2.80
N MET A 147 6.12 -19.67 -3.40
CA MET A 147 6.99 -19.97 -4.53
C MET A 147 7.93 -21.13 -4.24
N LEU A 148 8.31 -21.85 -5.26
CA LEU A 148 9.37 -22.90 -5.16
C LEU A 148 10.76 -22.29 -4.97
N GLY A 149 10.98 -21.08 -5.44
CA GLY A 149 12.22 -20.34 -5.30
C GLY A 149 12.41 -19.27 -6.37
N TYR A 150 13.47 -18.49 -6.23
CA TYR A 150 13.93 -17.56 -7.25
C TYR A 150 14.74 -18.33 -8.32
N LEU A 151 14.47 -18.03 -9.59
CA LEU A 151 15.14 -18.68 -10.72
C LEU A 151 16.64 -18.41 -10.67
N ASP A 152 17.42 -19.51 -10.73
CA ASP A 152 18.88 -19.51 -10.72
C ASP A 152 19.53 -18.79 -9.51
N ASP A 153 18.75 -18.54 -8.43
CA ASP A 153 19.25 -17.92 -7.20
C ASP A 153 18.85 -18.73 -5.95
N PRO A 154 19.54 -19.83 -5.67
CA PRO A 154 19.28 -20.64 -4.49
C PRO A 154 19.69 -19.93 -3.18
N ALA A 155 20.56 -18.94 -3.24
CA ALA A 155 20.95 -18.18 -2.06
C ALA A 155 19.82 -17.22 -1.62
N ALA A 156 19.26 -16.46 -2.55
CA ALA A 156 18.09 -15.62 -2.28
C ALA A 156 16.87 -16.46 -1.87
N THR A 157 16.69 -17.64 -2.47
CA THR A 157 15.60 -18.56 -2.10
C THR A 157 15.72 -18.98 -0.62
N ARG A 158 16.89 -19.42 -0.18
CA ARG A 158 17.12 -19.80 1.22
C ARG A 158 17.03 -18.62 2.21
N ALA A 159 17.30 -17.43 1.75
CA ALA A 159 17.13 -16.21 2.56
C ALA A 159 15.64 -15.82 2.69
N ALA A 160 14.83 -16.15 1.69
CA ALA A 160 13.40 -15.80 1.66
C ALA A 160 12.51 -16.88 2.29
N VAL A 161 12.84 -18.17 2.10
CA VAL A 161 12.05 -19.29 2.64
C VAL A 161 12.94 -20.10 3.57
N ASP A 162 12.53 -20.20 4.83
CA ASP A 162 13.28 -20.94 5.85
C ASP A 162 13.12 -22.46 5.73
N ALA A 163 13.85 -23.20 6.57
CA ALA A 163 13.83 -24.67 6.57
C ALA A 163 12.48 -25.26 6.97
N GLU A 164 11.62 -24.51 7.65
CA GLU A 164 10.28 -24.90 8.06
C GLU A 164 9.21 -24.55 7.01
N GLY A 165 9.61 -23.94 5.89
CA GLY A 165 8.76 -23.53 4.77
C GLY A 165 8.04 -22.19 5.01
N TRP A 166 8.48 -21.37 5.95
CA TRP A 166 7.96 -20.03 6.12
C TRP A 166 8.65 -19.05 5.17
N LEU A 167 7.84 -18.33 4.40
CA LEU A 167 8.29 -17.22 3.57
C LEU A 167 8.39 -15.96 4.44
N HIS A 168 9.59 -15.41 4.54
CA HIS A 168 9.89 -14.12 5.10
C HIS A 168 9.51 -13.03 4.11
N THR A 169 8.42 -12.32 4.38
CA THR A 169 7.87 -11.37 3.39
C THR A 169 8.63 -10.04 3.36
N GLY A 170 9.35 -9.73 4.42
CA GLY A 170 9.93 -8.41 4.65
C GLY A 170 8.89 -7.31 4.87
N ASP A 171 7.60 -7.64 4.91
CA ASP A 171 6.54 -6.72 5.31
C ASP A 171 6.30 -6.84 6.81
N VAL A 172 5.99 -5.72 7.46
CA VAL A 172 5.67 -5.64 8.89
C VAL A 172 4.18 -5.46 9.06
N GLY A 173 3.60 -6.20 9.99
CA GLY A 173 2.18 -6.12 10.29
C GLY A 173 1.84 -6.69 11.65
N ARG A 174 0.54 -6.76 11.92
CA ARG A 174 -0.02 -7.35 13.13
C ARG A 174 -1.30 -8.10 12.80
N LEU A 175 -1.57 -9.15 13.55
CA LEU A 175 -2.86 -9.85 13.53
C LEU A 175 -3.72 -9.34 14.69
N ASP A 176 -5.01 -9.10 14.44
CA ASP A 176 -5.95 -8.89 15.54
C ASP A 176 -6.39 -10.24 16.16
N ALA A 177 -7.14 -10.20 17.27
CA ALA A 177 -7.65 -11.40 17.93
C ALA A 177 -8.59 -12.25 17.05
N ARG A 178 -9.13 -11.70 15.97
CA ARG A 178 -9.97 -12.39 14.98
C ARG A 178 -9.15 -12.98 13.83
N GLY A 179 -7.82 -12.75 13.81
CA GLY A 179 -6.90 -13.18 12.77
C GLY A 179 -6.89 -12.28 11.52
N TYR A 180 -7.38 -11.03 11.60
CA TYR A 180 -7.27 -10.07 10.52
C TYR A 180 -5.89 -9.41 10.52
N LEU A 181 -5.26 -9.41 9.35
CA LEU A 181 -3.95 -8.83 9.14
C LEU A 181 -4.05 -7.34 8.83
N THR A 182 -3.29 -6.53 9.55
CA THR A 182 -3.03 -5.13 9.20
C THR A 182 -1.55 -4.99 8.87
N ILE A 183 -1.23 -4.52 7.66
CA ILE A 183 0.14 -4.22 7.26
C ILE A 183 0.47 -2.82 7.74
N THR A 184 1.60 -2.67 8.41
CA THR A 184 2.04 -1.39 8.95
C THR A 184 3.18 -0.78 8.17
N ASP A 185 4.12 -1.58 7.65
CA ASP A 185 5.25 -1.11 6.85
C ASP A 185 6.04 -2.24 6.17
N ARG A 186 7.27 -1.93 5.74
CA ARG A 186 8.29 -2.87 5.27
C ARG A 186 9.54 -2.79 6.15
N LEU A 187 10.14 -3.92 6.47
CA LEU A 187 11.38 -3.99 7.25
C LEU A 187 12.49 -3.12 6.65
N LYS A 188 12.67 -3.17 5.34
CA LYS A 188 13.69 -2.40 4.61
C LYS A 188 13.44 -0.88 4.56
N ASP A 189 12.22 -0.45 4.86
CA ASP A 189 11.84 0.97 4.86
C ASP A 189 11.83 1.56 6.27
N MET A 190 11.75 0.72 7.30
CA MET A 190 11.88 1.09 8.70
C MET A 190 13.24 1.76 8.96
N TYR A 191 13.25 2.76 9.81
CA TYR A 191 14.46 3.38 10.33
C TYR A 191 14.44 3.47 11.84
N ILE A 192 15.63 3.62 12.47
CA ILE A 192 15.78 3.62 13.93
C ILE A 192 16.10 5.03 14.41
N CYS A 193 15.15 5.64 15.11
CA CYS A 193 15.31 6.97 15.68
C CYS A 193 15.45 6.90 17.20
N GLY A 194 16.64 7.17 17.71
CA GLY A 194 16.92 7.17 19.15
C GLY A 194 16.64 5.83 19.83
N GLY A 195 16.85 4.70 19.12
CA GLY A 195 16.60 3.35 19.62
C GLY A 195 15.18 2.83 19.39
N PHE A 196 14.30 3.64 18.80
CA PHE A 196 12.91 3.23 18.49
C PHE A 196 12.73 2.98 17.00
N ASN A 197 12.04 1.89 16.68
CA ASN A 197 11.64 1.61 15.31
C ASN A 197 10.59 2.62 14.85
N VAL A 198 10.83 3.25 13.71
CA VAL A 198 9.87 4.13 13.04
C VAL A 198 9.48 3.51 11.72
N TYR A 199 8.19 3.38 11.53
CA TYR A 199 7.58 2.84 10.33
C TYR A 199 7.09 3.98 9.45
N PRO A 200 7.74 4.28 8.31
CA PRO A 200 7.36 5.38 7.42
C PRO A 200 5.90 5.41 7.02
N ALA A 201 5.29 4.26 6.79
CA ALA A 201 3.89 4.20 6.40
C ALA A 201 2.93 4.75 7.46
N GLU A 202 3.26 4.64 8.75
CA GLU A 202 2.46 5.24 9.82
C GLU A 202 2.47 6.78 9.72
N VAL A 203 3.63 7.34 9.44
CA VAL A 203 3.79 8.79 9.26
C VAL A 203 3.08 9.26 7.98
N GLU A 204 3.21 8.51 6.90
CA GLU A 204 2.55 8.77 5.62
C GLU A 204 1.02 8.73 5.75
N GLN A 205 0.47 7.82 6.55
CA GLN A 205 -0.98 7.77 6.84
C GLN A 205 -1.47 9.01 7.60
N VAL A 206 -0.68 9.55 8.51
CA VAL A 206 -1.00 10.80 9.20
C VAL A 206 -0.94 11.98 8.24
N LEU A 207 0.07 12.03 7.38
CA LEU A 207 0.22 13.08 6.36
C LEU A 207 -0.90 13.04 5.32
N ALA A 208 -1.37 11.87 4.92
CA ALA A 208 -2.47 11.71 3.96
C ALA A 208 -3.80 12.30 4.44
N ARG A 209 -3.97 12.53 5.77
CA ARG A 209 -5.15 13.16 6.37
C ARG A 209 -5.02 14.67 6.49
N LEU A 210 -3.85 15.25 6.23
CA LEU A 210 -3.65 16.69 6.21
C LEU A 210 -4.23 17.27 4.92
N ASP A 211 -5.16 18.21 5.07
CA ASP A 211 -5.74 18.87 3.90
C ASP A 211 -4.66 19.57 3.07
N GLY A 212 -4.79 19.49 1.76
CA GLY A 212 -3.78 19.98 0.83
C GLY A 212 -2.67 18.99 0.47
N VAL A 213 -2.49 17.89 1.19
CA VAL A 213 -1.55 16.82 0.81
C VAL A 213 -2.20 15.89 -0.22
N ALA A 214 -1.60 15.82 -1.40
CA ALA A 214 -1.98 14.86 -2.43
C ALA A 214 -1.31 13.51 -2.19
N GLU A 215 -0.02 13.53 -1.81
CA GLU A 215 0.82 12.35 -1.67
C GLU A 215 2.01 12.65 -0.77
N SER A 216 2.52 11.64 -0.09
CA SER A 216 3.74 11.75 0.69
C SER A 216 4.57 10.46 0.66
N ALA A 217 5.87 10.59 0.90
CA ALA A 217 6.79 9.50 1.17
C ALA A 217 7.73 9.89 2.29
N VAL A 218 8.00 8.99 3.22
CA VAL A 218 8.91 9.21 4.33
C VAL A 218 10.05 8.21 4.27
N ILE A 219 11.26 8.70 4.55
CA ILE A 219 12.47 7.88 4.66
C ILE A 219 13.23 8.22 5.93
N GLY A 220 14.05 7.29 6.41
CA GLY A 220 15.12 7.57 7.37
C GLY A 220 16.30 8.23 6.67
N VAL A 221 16.86 9.26 7.30
CA VAL A 221 18.10 9.90 6.91
C VAL A 221 19.05 9.96 8.11
N PRO A 222 20.38 9.89 7.90
CA PRO A 222 21.34 9.89 9.01
C PRO A 222 21.23 11.12 9.91
N ASP A 223 21.32 10.91 11.22
CA ASP A 223 21.39 11.95 12.26
C ASP A 223 22.49 11.60 13.26
N ALA A 224 23.35 12.58 13.56
CA ALA A 224 24.52 12.38 14.41
C ALA A 224 24.19 11.95 15.86
N ARG A 225 22.99 12.29 16.37
CA ARG A 225 22.57 12.03 17.74
C ARG A 225 21.62 10.85 17.87
N LEU A 226 20.71 10.69 16.92
CA LEU A 226 19.62 9.73 17.02
C LEU A 226 19.81 8.51 16.10
N GLY A 227 20.93 8.45 15.36
CA GLY A 227 21.21 7.44 14.35
C GLY A 227 20.52 7.79 13.04
N GLU A 228 19.19 7.75 13.02
CA GLU A 228 18.38 8.20 11.90
C GLU A 228 17.23 9.08 12.37
N VAL A 229 16.72 9.93 11.47
CA VAL A 229 15.52 10.73 11.65
C VAL A 229 14.67 10.73 10.40
N GLY A 230 13.37 10.96 10.54
CA GLY A 230 12.46 11.00 9.40
C GLY A 230 12.66 12.24 8.53
N LYS A 231 12.69 12.06 7.21
CA LYS A 231 12.52 13.09 6.21
C LYS A 231 11.26 12.80 5.40
N ALA A 232 10.32 13.75 5.37
CA ALA A 232 9.08 13.63 4.61
C ALA A 232 9.21 14.37 3.27
N PHE A 233 8.82 13.70 2.18
CA PHE A 233 8.61 14.31 0.87
C PHE A 233 7.11 14.45 0.66
N VAL A 234 6.64 15.65 0.35
CA VAL A 234 5.22 15.98 0.26
C VAL A 234 4.90 16.57 -1.11
N VAL A 235 3.88 16.02 -1.76
CA VAL A 235 3.28 16.57 -2.98
C VAL A 235 1.96 17.22 -2.59
N LEU A 236 1.78 18.47 -2.93
CA LEU A 236 0.56 19.21 -2.63
C LEU A 236 -0.49 19.03 -3.73
N ARG A 237 -1.75 19.11 -3.33
CA ARG A 237 -2.87 19.21 -4.27
C ARG A 237 -2.81 20.56 -5.00
N SER A 238 -3.28 20.58 -6.24
CA SER A 238 -3.35 21.82 -7.03
C SER A 238 -4.17 22.88 -6.27
N GLY A 239 -3.62 24.09 -6.19
CA GLY A 239 -4.25 25.23 -5.52
C GLY A 239 -4.06 25.26 -4.00
N HIS A 240 -3.34 24.32 -3.40
CA HIS A 240 -3.01 24.31 -1.98
C HIS A 240 -1.58 24.78 -1.73
N ALA A 241 -1.38 25.44 -0.60
CA ALA A 241 -0.08 25.85 -0.08
C ALA A 241 0.03 25.42 1.39
N LEU A 242 1.10 24.74 1.74
CA LEU A 242 1.48 24.37 3.10
C LEU A 242 2.96 24.73 3.30
N ALA A 243 3.32 25.19 4.48
CA ALA A 243 4.71 25.34 4.87
C ALA A 243 5.18 24.14 5.70
N GLU A 244 6.51 23.91 5.72
CA GLU A 244 7.10 22.86 6.54
C GLU A 244 6.64 22.89 8.01
N PRO A 245 6.59 24.06 8.71
CA PRO A 245 6.11 24.15 10.09
C PRO A 245 4.68 23.61 10.28
N ASP A 246 3.79 23.82 9.31
CA ASP A 246 2.38 23.38 9.36
C ASP A 246 2.31 21.84 9.32
N VAL A 247 3.07 21.24 8.41
CA VAL A 247 3.16 19.77 8.27
C VAL A 247 3.75 19.14 9.53
N LEU A 248 4.81 19.73 10.08
CA LEU A 248 5.44 19.25 11.32
C LEU A 248 4.53 19.41 12.55
N ALA A 249 3.79 20.51 12.64
CA ALA A 249 2.81 20.74 13.72
C ALA A 249 1.70 19.68 13.67
N TRP A 250 1.15 19.41 12.48
CA TRP A 250 0.15 18.34 12.25
C TRP A 250 0.65 16.98 12.73
N CYS A 251 1.91 16.64 12.41
CA CYS A 251 2.52 15.39 12.84
C CYS A 251 2.72 15.33 14.35
N ARG A 252 3.17 16.42 15.01
CA ARG A 252 3.41 16.46 16.45
C ARG A 252 2.16 16.22 17.29
N GLU A 253 1.00 16.64 16.81
CA GLU A 253 -0.27 16.43 17.50
C GLU A 253 -0.76 14.97 17.44
N ARG A 254 -0.21 14.15 16.50
CA ARG A 254 -0.78 12.84 16.17
C ARG A 254 0.20 11.69 16.27
N LEU A 255 1.48 11.99 16.39
CA LEU A 255 2.56 11.00 16.44
C LEU A 255 3.40 11.15 17.69
N ALA A 256 3.97 10.05 18.16
CA ALA A 256 5.03 10.10 19.17
C ALA A 256 6.22 10.92 18.65
N ASN A 257 6.91 11.67 19.53
CA ASN A 257 7.95 12.63 19.15
C ASN A 257 9.07 12.04 18.26
N TYR A 258 9.47 10.79 18.50
CA TYR A 258 10.49 10.11 17.71
C TYR A 258 10.05 9.72 16.29
N LYS A 259 8.73 9.70 16.03
CA LYS A 259 8.13 9.42 14.71
C LYS A 259 7.94 10.68 13.85
N VAL A 260 7.97 11.86 14.48
CA VAL A 260 7.78 13.13 13.77
C VAL A 260 8.97 13.38 12.83
N PRO A 261 8.75 13.62 11.53
CA PRO A 261 9.82 13.98 10.60
C PRO A 261 10.60 15.20 11.10
N ARG A 262 11.90 15.23 10.86
CA ARG A 262 12.76 16.40 11.18
C ARG A 262 12.64 17.47 10.10
N THR A 263 12.46 17.06 8.86
CA THR A 263 12.40 17.95 7.71
C THR A 263 11.30 17.54 6.76
N VAL A 264 10.75 18.52 6.02
CA VAL A 264 9.77 18.31 4.98
C VAL A 264 10.28 18.94 3.69
N GLU A 265 10.31 18.16 2.62
CA GLU A 265 10.66 18.63 1.29
C GLU A 265 9.43 18.57 0.38
N PHE A 266 9.01 19.71 -0.15
CA PHE A 266 7.89 19.77 -1.11
C PHE A 266 8.38 19.45 -2.51
N ARG A 267 7.63 18.61 -3.24
CA ARG A 267 7.95 18.18 -4.60
C ARG A 267 6.75 18.27 -5.53
N ALA A 268 7.01 18.43 -6.82
CA ALA A 268 5.96 18.34 -7.85
C ALA A 268 5.44 16.91 -8.06
N GLY A 269 6.22 15.90 -7.70
CA GLY A 269 5.85 14.48 -7.78
C GLY A 269 6.92 13.59 -7.15
N LEU A 270 6.55 12.35 -6.81
CA LEU A 270 7.47 11.34 -6.29
C LEU A 270 8.01 10.44 -7.41
N PRO A 271 9.28 9.98 -7.33
CA PRO A 271 9.82 8.99 -8.26
C PRO A 271 9.04 7.67 -8.13
N ARG A 272 8.70 7.05 -9.28
CA ARG A 272 7.85 5.86 -9.33
C ARG A 272 8.44 4.75 -10.18
N ASN A 273 8.08 3.52 -9.86
CA ASN A 273 8.29 2.39 -10.75
C ASN A 273 7.19 2.33 -11.85
N PRO A 274 7.32 1.46 -12.87
CA PRO A 274 6.32 1.31 -13.93
C PRO A 274 4.91 0.92 -13.42
N ALA A 275 4.81 0.31 -12.23
CA ALA A 275 3.54 -0.02 -11.58
C ALA A 275 2.96 1.15 -10.77
N GLY A 276 3.58 2.34 -10.81
CA GLY A 276 3.11 3.54 -10.13
C GLY A 276 3.48 3.65 -8.64
N LYS A 277 4.27 2.70 -8.08
CA LYS A 277 4.66 2.72 -6.67
C LYS A 277 5.84 3.68 -6.42
N PRO A 278 5.80 4.53 -5.37
CA PRO A 278 6.92 5.40 -5.02
C PRO A 278 8.22 4.61 -4.77
N LEU A 279 9.33 5.14 -5.30
CA LEU A 279 10.66 4.54 -5.18
C LEU A 279 11.46 5.21 -4.04
N LYS A 280 11.25 4.77 -2.80
CA LYS A 280 11.96 5.30 -1.61
C LYS A 280 13.48 5.17 -1.72
N ARG A 281 13.98 4.15 -2.46
CA ARG A 281 15.41 4.01 -2.74
C ARG A 281 16.00 5.24 -3.42
N VAL A 282 15.30 5.76 -4.43
CA VAL A 282 15.74 6.96 -5.16
C VAL A 282 15.75 8.17 -4.24
N LEU A 283 14.71 8.33 -3.39
CA LEU A 283 14.64 9.43 -2.42
C LEU A 283 15.79 9.36 -1.39
N ARG A 284 16.19 8.15 -0.97
CA ARG A 284 17.36 7.96 -0.09
C ARG A 284 18.67 8.33 -0.78
N GLU A 285 18.85 7.96 -2.05
CA GLU A 285 20.04 8.29 -2.85
C GLU A 285 20.18 9.81 -3.04
N GLU A 286 19.08 10.52 -3.28
CA GLU A 286 19.05 11.98 -3.43
C GLU A 286 19.23 12.74 -2.11
N SER A 287 19.07 12.07 -0.95
CA SER A 287 19.17 12.67 0.39
C SER A 287 20.50 12.42 1.08
N ARG A 288 21.45 11.77 0.40
CA ARG A 288 22.84 11.57 0.84
C ARG A 288 23.69 12.75 0.42
#